data_e174d2cd255d74f919a095d51752ab58
#
_entry.id   e174d2cd255d74f919a095d51752ab58
#
_cell.length_a   1.000
_cell.length_b   1.000
_cell.length_c   1.000
_cell.angle_alpha   90.00
_cell.angle_beta   90.00
_cell.angle_gamma   90.00
#
_symmetry.space_group_name_H-M   'P 1'
#
loop_
_entity.id
_entity.type
_entity.pdbx_description
1 polymer ?
#
loop_
_entity_poly.entity_id
_entity_poly.type
_entity_poly.pdbx_seq_one_letter_code
_entity_poly.pdbx_strand_id
1 'polypeptide(L)'
;MNIIIVAGGPEEKHPDFSCFPVNDSVWVGVDRGVYHLLKKGIKPHYAFGDFDSLDSREREWMSSYELPLFEYDREKDKTDLELALEWAVAEQPEGIILLGATGGRLDHELANIQLLLLGLEQSVPIEIRDSQNSISLKAPGTYEAVNEPEYPYHSFLPFNGPVNGLSLSGFKYPLKQQYLPMGSTLCISNELVNKNGTYSFSGGILMFIKSHD
;
A
#
# COMPACT_ATOMS: atom_id res chain seq x y z
N MET A 1 9.41 -10.02 -10.32
CA MET A 1 8.72 -8.90 -11.02
C MET A 1 7.76 -8.26 -10.04
N ASN A 2 7.79 -6.93 -9.91
CA ASN A 2 6.87 -6.20 -9.04
C ASN A 2 5.66 -5.66 -9.83
N ILE A 3 4.52 -5.53 -9.16
CA ILE A 3 3.32 -4.88 -9.70
C ILE A 3 3.07 -3.59 -8.93
N ILE A 4 2.85 -2.50 -9.65
CA ILE A 4 2.52 -1.19 -9.08
C ILE A 4 1.11 -0.82 -9.53
N ILE A 5 0.19 -0.72 -8.58
CA ILE A 5 -1.21 -0.34 -8.83
C ILE A 5 -1.40 1.10 -8.40
N VAL A 6 -1.91 1.93 -9.29
CA VAL A 6 -2.21 3.34 -9.01
C VAL A 6 -3.72 3.54 -8.99
N ALA A 7 -4.26 3.89 -7.84
CA ALA A 7 -5.67 4.20 -7.63
C ALA A 7 -5.95 5.72 -7.77
N GLY A 8 -7.22 6.10 -7.66
CA GLY A 8 -7.70 7.46 -7.92
C GLY A 8 -7.57 8.48 -6.79
N GLY A 9 -6.73 8.22 -5.78
CA GLY A 9 -6.49 9.16 -4.68
C GLY A 9 -5.91 10.51 -5.12
N PRO A 10 -5.87 11.52 -4.22
CA PRO A 10 -5.40 12.88 -4.53
C PRO A 10 -3.96 12.90 -5.05
N GLU A 11 -3.71 13.62 -6.16
CA GLU A 11 -2.40 13.66 -6.83
C GLU A 11 -1.28 14.19 -5.90
N GLU A 12 -1.59 15.13 -5.03
CA GLU A 12 -0.65 15.71 -4.06
C GLU A 12 -0.20 14.72 -2.97
N LYS A 13 -0.90 13.59 -2.83
CA LYS A 13 -0.53 12.50 -1.93
C LYS A 13 0.25 11.39 -2.63
N HIS A 14 0.41 11.45 -3.94
CA HIS A 14 1.22 10.47 -4.64
C HIS A 14 2.72 10.68 -4.32
N PRO A 15 3.48 9.62 -4.12
CA PRO A 15 4.93 9.71 -4.08
C PRO A 15 5.47 10.07 -5.47
N ASP A 16 6.74 10.42 -5.57
CA ASP A 16 7.38 10.59 -6.87
C ASP A 16 7.47 9.23 -7.58
N PHE A 17 6.80 9.09 -8.73
CA PHE A 17 6.80 7.84 -9.50
C PHE A 17 8.17 7.48 -10.06
N SER A 18 9.09 8.44 -10.18
CA SER A 18 10.46 8.19 -10.62
C SER A 18 11.28 7.33 -9.64
N CYS A 19 10.83 7.23 -8.37
CA CYS A 19 11.44 6.35 -7.37
C CYS A 19 11.19 4.86 -7.63
N PHE A 20 10.30 4.52 -8.57
CA PHE A 20 9.96 3.14 -8.90
C PHE A 20 10.56 2.73 -10.24
N PRO A 21 11.02 1.48 -10.40
CA PRO A 21 11.62 1.00 -11.65
C PRO A 21 10.56 0.84 -12.74
N VAL A 22 10.41 1.87 -13.58
CA VAL A 22 9.35 1.91 -14.61
C VAL A 22 9.45 0.74 -15.59
N ASN A 23 10.65 0.35 -15.98
CA ASN A 23 10.87 -0.70 -17.00
C ASN A 23 10.83 -2.13 -16.44
N ASP A 24 11.00 -2.29 -15.13
CA ASP A 24 11.08 -3.60 -14.46
C ASP A 24 9.82 -3.93 -13.65
N SER A 25 8.78 -3.09 -13.76
CA SER A 25 7.52 -3.25 -13.06
C SER A 25 6.33 -3.29 -14.01
N VAL A 26 5.29 -4.03 -13.63
CA VAL A 26 3.98 -3.97 -14.29
C VAL A 26 3.18 -2.85 -13.66
N TRP A 27 2.81 -1.85 -14.44
CA TRP A 27 2.00 -0.72 -14.00
C TRP A 27 0.52 -0.97 -14.31
N VAL A 28 -0.31 -0.81 -13.30
CA VAL A 28 -1.75 -1.01 -13.36
C VAL A 28 -2.43 0.26 -12.91
N GLY A 29 -3.35 0.78 -13.71
CA GLY A 29 -4.18 1.92 -13.33
C GLY A 29 -5.57 1.45 -12.91
N VAL A 30 -6.10 2.06 -11.85
CA VAL A 30 -7.47 1.82 -11.39
C VAL A 30 -8.25 3.13 -11.42
N ASP A 31 -9.34 3.19 -12.16
CA ASP A 31 -10.18 4.38 -12.36
C ASP A 31 -9.32 5.60 -12.74
N ARG A 32 -9.41 6.68 -11.95
CA ARG A 32 -8.63 7.91 -12.15
C ARG A 32 -7.11 7.69 -12.07
N GLY A 33 -6.65 6.58 -11.49
CA GLY A 33 -5.23 6.20 -11.46
C GLY A 33 -4.64 6.00 -12.85
N VAL A 34 -5.43 5.57 -13.84
CA VAL A 34 -5.01 5.50 -15.24
C VAL A 34 -4.64 6.89 -15.76
N TYR A 35 -5.47 7.89 -15.48
CA TYR A 35 -5.20 9.29 -15.86
C TYR A 35 -3.92 9.81 -15.20
N HIS A 36 -3.71 9.52 -13.90
CA HIS A 36 -2.50 9.92 -13.18
C HIS A 36 -1.23 9.33 -13.80
N LEU A 37 -1.25 8.04 -14.17
CA LEU A 37 -0.14 7.37 -14.85
C LEU A 37 0.19 8.03 -16.19
N LEU A 38 -0.82 8.19 -17.04
CA LEU A 38 -0.64 8.79 -18.37
C LEU A 38 -0.12 10.23 -18.29
N LYS A 39 -0.60 11.02 -17.33
CA LYS A 39 -0.14 12.38 -17.07
C LYS A 39 1.36 12.44 -16.69
N LYS A 40 1.88 11.39 -16.07
CA LYS A 40 3.30 11.21 -15.73
C LYS A 40 4.11 10.55 -16.86
N GLY A 41 3.50 10.32 -18.02
CA GLY A 41 4.14 9.68 -19.18
C GLY A 41 4.32 8.16 -19.03
N ILE A 42 3.65 7.54 -18.08
CA ILE A 42 3.68 6.10 -17.84
C ILE A 42 2.43 5.49 -18.48
N LYS A 43 2.61 4.68 -19.53
CA LYS A 43 1.51 3.91 -20.10
C LYS A 43 1.25 2.67 -19.24
N PRO A 44 0.04 2.52 -18.63
CA PRO A 44 -0.26 1.34 -17.84
C PRO A 44 -0.30 0.08 -18.73
N HIS A 45 0.14 -1.05 -18.19
CA HIS A 45 0.05 -2.36 -18.81
C HIS A 45 -1.37 -2.90 -18.73
N TYR A 46 -2.11 -2.52 -17.67
CA TYR A 46 -3.50 -2.90 -17.45
C TYR A 46 -4.27 -1.74 -16.83
N ALA A 47 -5.57 -1.65 -17.13
CA ALA A 47 -6.45 -0.64 -16.59
C ALA A 47 -7.78 -1.29 -16.13
N PHE A 48 -8.19 -0.98 -14.91
CA PHE A 48 -9.39 -1.49 -14.25
C PHE A 48 -10.34 -0.34 -13.94
N GLY A 49 -11.63 -0.54 -14.09
CA GLY A 49 -12.66 0.41 -13.67
C GLY A 49 -13.68 0.73 -14.74
N ASP A 50 -14.73 1.49 -14.35
CA ASP A 50 -15.75 2.03 -15.25
C ASP A 50 -15.46 3.48 -15.65
N PHE A 51 -14.41 4.05 -15.09
CA PHE A 51 -13.90 5.41 -15.36
C PHE A 51 -14.93 6.53 -15.13
N ASP A 52 -15.93 6.30 -14.29
CA ASP A 52 -16.97 7.29 -14.00
C ASP A 52 -16.48 8.49 -13.19
N SER A 53 -15.37 8.30 -12.45
CA SER A 53 -14.67 9.34 -11.69
C SER A 53 -13.96 10.38 -12.57
N LEU A 54 -13.84 10.14 -13.88
CA LEU A 54 -13.20 11.05 -14.83
C LEU A 54 -14.20 12.10 -15.36
N ASP A 55 -13.74 13.34 -15.49
CA ASP A 55 -14.50 14.35 -16.22
C ASP A 55 -14.48 14.08 -17.74
N SER A 56 -15.32 14.82 -18.49
CA SER A 56 -15.46 14.62 -19.94
C SER A 56 -14.17 14.90 -20.72
N ARG A 57 -13.33 15.83 -20.28
CA ARG A 57 -12.05 16.19 -20.94
C ARG A 57 -11.00 15.14 -20.64
N GLU A 58 -10.90 14.67 -19.40
CA GLU A 58 -10.00 13.61 -18.98
C GLU A 58 -10.31 12.34 -19.77
N ARG A 59 -11.60 11.98 -19.91
CA ARG A 59 -12.06 10.82 -20.67
C ARG A 59 -11.75 10.93 -22.16
N GLU A 60 -12.00 12.08 -22.77
CA GLU A 60 -11.67 12.36 -24.17
C GLU A 60 -10.16 12.24 -24.41
N TRP A 61 -9.35 12.81 -23.50
CA TRP A 61 -7.90 12.73 -23.59
C TRP A 61 -7.41 11.28 -23.46
N MET A 62 -7.93 10.53 -22.50
CA MET A 62 -7.60 9.10 -22.33
C MET A 62 -8.00 8.24 -23.53
N SER A 63 -9.10 8.56 -24.23
CA SER A 63 -9.55 7.81 -25.39
C SER A 63 -8.56 7.83 -26.58
N SER A 64 -7.62 8.78 -26.57
CA SER A 64 -6.52 8.83 -27.56
C SER A 64 -5.45 7.74 -27.34
N TYR A 65 -5.48 7.03 -26.21
CA TYR A 65 -4.57 5.95 -25.88
C TYR A 65 -5.24 4.59 -26.06
N GLU A 66 -4.57 3.67 -26.76
CA GLU A 66 -4.97 2.26 -26.78
C GLU A 66 -4.52 1.61 -25.46
N LEU A 67 -5.48 1.36 -24.57
CA LEU A 67 -5.23 0.77 -23.25
C LEU A 67 -5.84 -0.64 -23.19
N PRO A 68 -5.18 -1.62 -22.57
CA PRO A 68 -5.76 -2.93 -22.27
C PRO A 68 -6.71 -2.77 -21.07
N LEU A 69 -7.98 -2.54 -21.36
CA LEU A 69 -9.02 -2.25 -20.37
C LEU A 69 -9.65 -3.55 -19.87
N PHE A 70 -9.77 -3.68 -18.56
CA PHE A 70 -10.66 -4.60 -17.86
C PHE A 70 -11.86 -3.80 -17.36
N GLU A 71 -12.89 -3.71 -18.18
CA GLU A 71 -14.14 -3.04 -17.81
C GLU A 71 -15.03 -4.01 -17.03
N TYR A 72 -15.59 -3.52 -15.94
CA TYR A 72 -16.54 -4.24 -15.10
C TYR A 72 -17.84 -3.42 -14.96
N ASP A 73 -18.95 -4.12 -14.77
CA ASP A 73 -20.22 -3.46 -14.50
C ASP A 73 -20.16 -2.63 -13.20
N ARG A 74 -20.87 -1.51 -13.19
CA ARG A 74 -21.00 -0.63 -11.99
C ARG A 74 -21.65 -1.34 -10.81
N GLU A 75 -22.63 -2.21 -11.09
CA GLU A 75 -23.33 -3.00 -10.08
C GLU A 75 -22.54 -4.28 -9.81
N LYS A 76 -21.53 -4.19 -8.95
CA LYS A 76 -20.69 -5.31 -8.51
C LYS A 76 -20.44 -5.20 -7.00
N ASP A 77 -20.21 -6.35 -6.37
CA ASP A 77 -19.99 -6.45 -4.93
C ASP A 77 -18.59 -5.98 -4.48
N LYS A 78 -17.67 -5.72 -5.43
CA LYS A 78 -16.26 -5.38 -5.17
C LYS A 78 -15.88 -4.03 -5.77
N THR A 79 -14.96 -3.33 -5.11
CA THR A 79 -14.35 -2.12 -5.66
C THR A 79 -13.38 -2.46 -6.81
N ASP A 80 -13.12 -1.51 -7.70
CA ASP A 80 -12.18 -1.71 -8.80
C ASP A 80 -10.75 -1.98 -8.31
N LEU A 81 -10.35 -1.35 -7.21
CA LEU A 81 -9.07 -1.62 -6.57
C LEU A 81 -8.99 -3.04 -6.00
N GLU A 82 -10.07 -3.56 -5.40
CA GLU A 82 -10.10 -4.94 -4.92
C GLU A 82 -9.93 -5.93 -6.07
N LEU A 83 -10.65 -5.74 -7.19
CA LEU A 83 -10.53 -6.59 -8.37
C LEU A 83 -9.13 -6.53 -9.00
N ALA A 84 -8.56 -5.35 -9.11
CA ALA A 84 -7.19 -5.17 -9.60
C ALA A 84 -6.16 -5.85 -8.70
N LEU A 85 -6.37 -5.78 -7.38
CA LEU A 85 -5.48 -6.39 -6.41
C LEU A 85 -5.60 -7.92 -6.40
N GLU A 86 -6.81 -8.48 -6.50
CA GLU A 86 -7.03 -9.92 -6.63
C GLU A 86 -6.35 -10.48 -7.90
N TRP A 87 -6.51 -9.78 -9.02
CA TRP A 87 -5.79 -10.11 -10.26
C TRP A 87 -4.27 -10.08 -10.03
N ALA A 88 -3.75 -9.00 -9.43
CA ALA A 88 -2.31 -8.84 -9.21
C ALA A 88 -1.73 -9.90 -8.29
N VAL A 89 -2.45 -10.28 -7.24
CA VAL A 89 -2.04 -11.36 -6.32
C VAL A 89 -2.02 -12.71 -7.03
N ALA A 90 -2.97 -12.99 -7.94
CA ALA A 90 -3.02 -14.22 -8.71
C ALA A 90 -1.81 -14.40 -9.65
N GLU A 91 -1.19 -13.30 -10.10
CA GLU A 91 0.06 -13.31 -10.89
C GLU A 91 1.30 -13.71 -10.06
N GLN A 92 1.18 -13.86 -8.73
CA GLN A 92 2.26 -14.24 -7.81
C GLN A 92 3.53 -13.39 -7.99
N PRO A 93 3.44 -12.05 -7.93
CA PRO A 93 4.60 -11.18 -8.07
C PRO A 93 5.52 -11.26 -6.84
N GLU A 94 6.73 -10.73 -6.93
CA GLU A 94 7.65 -10.57 -5.80
C GLU A 94 7.09 -9.58 -4.75
N GLY A 95 6.27 -8.62 -5.18
CA GLY A 95 5.57 -7.68 -4.32
C GLY A 95 4.62 -6.79 -5.10
N ILE A 96 3.66 -6.21 -4.38
CA ILE A 96 2.67 -5.26 -4.92
C ILE A 96 2.78 -3.96 -4.14
N ILE A 97 2.83 -2.83 -4.87
CA ILE A 97 2.79 -1.49 -4.29
C ILE A 97 1.50 -0.81 -4.75
N LEU A 98 0.71 -0.35 -3.78
CA LEU A 98 -0.51 0.42 -4.02
C LEU A 98 -0.22 1.92 -3.82
N LEU A 99 -0.41 2.71 -4.85
CA LEU A 99 -0.28 4.16 -4.85
C LEU A 99 -1.65 4.81 -5.04
N GLY A 100 -1.87 6.01 -4.49
CA GLY A 100 -3.16 6.70 -4.58
C GLY A 100 -4.31 5.98 -3.86
N ALA A 101 -4.00 5.15 -2.88
CA ALA A 101 -4.99 4.41 -2.09
C ALA A 101 -5.39 5.12 -0.79
N THR A 102 -4.77 6.28 -0.49
CA THR A 102 -4.94 7.08 0.73
C THR A 102 -5.21 8.55 0.43
N GLY A 103 -5.59 9.33 1.44
CA GLY A 103 -5.74 10.79 1.38
C GLY A 103 -7.05 11.29 0.77
N GLY A 104 -7.96 10.39 0.40
CA GLY A 104 -9.27 10.72 -0.16
C GLY A 104 -10.42 10.49 0.83
N ARG A 105 -11.45 9.79 0.37
CA ARG A 105 -12.57 9.39 1.23
C ARG A 105 -12.11 8.38 2.27
N LEU A 106 -12.40 8.63 3.53
CA LEU A 106 -11.96 7.79 4.67
C LEU A 106 -12.48 6.34 4.59
N ASP A 107 -13.71 6.14 4.10
CA ASP A 107 -14.30 4.81 3.93
C ASP A 107 -13.49 3.97 2.91
N HIS A 108 -13.08 4.57 1.79
CA HIS A 108 -12.21 3.93 0.80
C HIS A 108 -10.81 3.67 1.38
N GLU A 109 -10.22 4.64 2.07
CA GLU A 109 -8.90 4.50 2.67
C GLU A 109 -8.86 3.35 3.69
N LEU A 110 -9.85 3.27 4.58
CA LEU A 110 -9.96 2.19 5.56
C LEU A 110 -10.18 0.82 4.88
N ALA A 111 -11.01 0.77 3.82
CA ALA A 111 -11.20 -0.44 3.04
C ALA A 111 -9.90 -0.87 2.35
N ASN A 112 -9.18 0.05 1.72
CA ASN A 112 -7.90 -0.22 1.04
C ASN A 112 -6.85 -0.77 2.02
N ILE A 113 -6.80 -0.24 3.26
CA ILE A 113 -5.91 -0.79 4.30
C ILE A 113 -6.30 -2.24 4.65
N GLN A 114 -7.60 -2.57 4.67
CA GLN A 114 -8.04 -3.95 4.92
C GLN A 114 -7.68 -4.90 3.78
N LEU A 115 -7.64 -4.44 2.53
CA LEU A 115 -7.22 -5.26 1.38
C LEU A 115 -5.78 -5.78 1.50
N LEU A 116 -4.94 -5.18 2.36
CA LEU A 116 -3.60 -5.70 2.63
C LEU A 116 -3.62 -7.14 3.21
N LEU A 117 -4.76 -7.59 3.76
CA LEU A 117 -4.93 -8.98 4.22
C LEU A 117 -4.76 -10.00 3.10
N LEU A 118 -5.18 -9.66 1.87
CA LEU A 118 -5.01 -10.54 0.71
C LEU A 118 -3.55 -10.96 0.52
N GLY A 119 -2.63 -10.03 0.79
CA GLY A 119 -1.20 -10.32 0.71
C GLY A 119 -0.73 -11.36 1.72
N LEU A 120 -1.21 -11.28 2.96
CA LEU A 120 -0.88 -12.28 3.97
C LEU A 120 -1.47 -13.65 3.65
N GLU A 121 -2.71 -13.71 3.17
CA GLU A 121 -3.41 -14.95 2.82
C GLU A 121 -2.74 -15.68 1.66
N GLN A 122 -2.23 -14.94 0.69
CA GLN A 122 -1.61 -15.48 -0.52
C GLN A 122 -0.08 -15.46 -0.50
N SER A 123 0.52 -15.03 0.61
CA SER A 123 1.98 -14.92 0.79
C SER A 123 2.66 -13.99 -0.23
N VAL A 124 1.95 -12.96 -0.69
CA VAL A 124 2.46 -11.90 -1.57
C VAL A 124 2.62 -10.61 -0.76
N PRO A 125 3.81 -10.02 -0.66
CA PRO A 125 3.99 -8.75 0.04
C PRO A 125 3.20 -7.63 -0.64
N ILE A 126 2.35 -6.94 0.13
CA ILE A 126 1.61 -5.76 -0.33
C ILE A 126 1.96 -4.57 0.55
N GLU A 127 2.24 -3.43 -0.07
CA GLU A 127 2.54 -2.17 0.60
C GLU A 127 1.69 -1.05 0.00
N ILE A 128 0.97 -0.30 0.83
CA ILE A 128 0.42 1.00 0.43
C ILE A 128 1.50 2.04 0.64
N ARG A 129 1.73 2.89 -0.37
CA ARG A 129 2.69 3.97 -0.27
C ARG A 129 2.09 5.28 -0.76
N ASP A 130 2.21 6.31 0.04
CA ASP A 130 1.88 7.69 -0.34
C ASP A 130 3.09 8.62 -0.11
N SER A 131 2.88 9.94 -0.28
CA SER A 131 3.96 10.92 -0.12
C SER A 131 4.52 10.99 1.31
N GLN A 132 3.78 10.52 2.33
CA GLN A 132 4.15 10.62 3.74
C GLN A 132 4.22 9.26 4.43
N ASN A 133 3.63 8.21 3.87
CA ASN A 133 3.42 6.94 4.55
C ASN A 133 3.80 5.74 3.68
N SER A 134 4.25 4.69 4.36
CA SER A 134 4.38 3.33 3.84
C SER A 134 3.71 2.39 4.83
N ILE A 135 2.71 1.62 4.40
CA ILE A 135 1.86 0.78 5.25
C ILE A 135 1.92 -0.66 4.76
N SER A 136 2.21 -1.61 5.64
CA SER A 136 2.17 -3.03 5.33
C SER A 136 1.67 -3.86 6.50
N LEU A 137 1.11 -5.04 6.23
CA LEU A 137 0.77 -6.02 7.26
C LEU A 137 1.84 -7.11 7.35
N LYS A 138 2.08 -7.58 8.57
CA LYS A 138 3.05 -8.64 8.85
C LYS A 138 2.40 -9.77 9.63
N ALA A 139 2.70 -11.01 9.24
CA ALA A 139 2.41 -12.21 10.02
C ALA A 139 3.43 -12.38 11.16
N PRO A 140 3.19 -13.25 12.15
CA PRO A 140 4.17 -13.56 13.19
C PRO A 140 5.53 -13.95 12.60
N GLY A 141 6.61 -13.38 13.14
CA GLY A 141 7.95 -13.57 12.59
C GLY A 141 8.98 -12.60 13.16
N THR A 142 10.14 -12.58 12.52
CA THR A 142 11.23 -11.63 12.79
C THR A 142 11.57 -10.88 11.50
N TYR A 143 11.63 -9.55 11.62
CA TYR A 143 11.80 -8.65 10.49
C TYR A 143 12.89 -7.63 10.80
N GLU A 144 13.56 -7.17 9.77
CA GLU A 144 14.47 -6.04 9.82
C GLU A 144 13.73 -4.74 9.46
N ALA A 145 13.99 -3.68 10.21
CA ALA A 145 13.64 -2.32 9.85
C ALA A 145 14.90 -1.57 9.46
N VAL A 146 14.88 -0.95 8.29
CA VAL A 146 15.98 -0.15 7.76
C VAL A 146 15.64 1.32 7.93
N ASN A 147 16.62 2.14 8.31
CA ASN A 147 16.46 3.59 8.38
C ASN A 147 16.42 4.18 6.97
N GLU A 148 15.24 4.59 6.57
CA GLU A 148 14.98 5.31 5.32
C GLU A 148 14.80 6.81 5.68
N PRO A 149 15.65 7.71 5.18
CA PRO A 149 15.56 9.14 5.52
C PRO A 149 14.18 9.76 5.21
N GLU A 150 13.48 9.22 4.21
CA GLU A 150 12.14 9.65 3.84
C GLU A 150 11.09 9.28 4.88
N TYR A 151 11.34 8.26 5.72
CA TYR A 151 10.40 7.75 6.72
C TYR A 151 11.08 7.54 8.08
N PRO A 152 11.37 8.61 8.85
CA PRO A 152 12.08 8.49 10.13
C PRO A 152 11.26 7.80 11.22
N TYR A 153 9.93 7.86 11.13
CA TYR A 153 9.05 7.28 12.15
C TYR A 153 8.59 5.87 11.78
N HIS A 154 8.60 4.99 12.77
CA HIS A 154 8.19 3.60 12.67
C HIS A 154 7.10 3.32 13.70
N SER A 155 5.92 2.94 13.24
CA SER A 155 4.76 2.66 14.09
C SER A 155 4.33 1.20 13.96
N PHE A 156 3.92 0.61 15.07
CA PHE A 156 3.52 -0.78 15.17
C PHE A 156 2.13 -0.84 15.81
N LEU A 157 1.13 -1.21 15.04
CA LEU A 157 -0.26 -1.27 15.45
C LEU A 157 -0.81 -2.70 15.33
N PRO A 158 -1.59 -3.16 16.30
CA PRO A 158 -2.32 -4.41 16.14
C PRO A 158 -3.39 -4.26 15.05
N PHE A 159 -3.54 -5.29 14.22
CA PHE A 159 -4.54 -5.33 13.17
C PHE A 159 -5.41 -6.59 13.31
N ASN A 160 -6.74 -6.41 13.29
CA ASN A 160 -7.73 -7.49 13.43
C ASN A 160 -7.54 -8.39 14.67
N GLY A 161 -7.06 -7.81 15.77
CA GLY A 161 -6.84 -8.52 17.04
C GLY A 161 -5.55 -8.10 17.73
N PRO A 162 -5.29 -8.57 18.96
CA PRO A 162 -4.08 -8.23 19.69
C PRO A 162 -2.83 -8.87 19.06
N VAL A 163 -1.67 -8.25 19.32
CA VAL A 163 -0.35 -8.77 18.95
C VAL A 163 0.37 -9.28 20.20
N ASN A 164 0.89 -10.51 20.14
CA ASN A 164 1.58 -11.17 21.24
C ASN A 164 3.10 -11.17 21.04
N GLY A 165 3.81 -10.87 22.12
CA GLY A 165 5.27 -11.03 22.18
C GLY A 165 6.05 -10.04 21.33
N LEU A 166 5.53 -8.82 21.10
CA LEU A 166 6.23 -7.79 20.34
C LEU A 166 7.53 -7.41 21.00
N SER A 167 8.62 -7.54 20.28
CA SER A 167 9.97 -7.13 20.70
C SER A 167 10.55 -6.18 19.67
N LEU A 168 11.12 -5.06 20.12
CA LEU A 168 11.76 -4.03 19.30
C LEU A 168 13.19 -3.85 19.78
N SER A 169 14.16 -4.05 18.91
CA SER A 169 15.60 -3.89 19.16
C SER A 169 16.23 -2.94 18.17
N GLY A 170 17.09 -2.03 18.62
CA GLY A 170 17.68 -0.98 17.79
C GLY A 170 16.79 0.23 17.58
N PHE A 171 15.69 0.31 18.33
CA PHE A 171 14.76 1.44 18.35
C PHE A 171 14.97 2.31 19.61
N LYS A 172 14.60 3.57 19.51
CA LYS A 172 14.66 4.56 20.60
C LYS A 172 13.83 4.14 21.81
N TYR A 173 12.68 3.50 21.54
CA TYR A 173 11.80 2.93 22.57
C TYR A 173 11.76 1.39 22.37
N PRO A 174 12.75 0.66 22.93
CA PRO A 174 12.82 -0.80 22.77
C PRO A 174 11.73 -1.50 23.58
N LEU A 175 11.29 -2.66 23.10
CA LEU A 175 10.31 -3.52 23.79
C LEU A 175 10.82 -4.94 23.88
N LYS A 176 10.34 -5.69 24.88
CA LYS A 176 10.65 -7.10 25.07
C LYS A 176 9.38 -7.88 25.38
N GLN A 177 8.99 -8.78 24.47
CA GLN A 177 7.85 -9.70 24.63
C GLN A 177 6.55 -9.00 25.06
N GLN A 178 6.31 -7.79 24.55
CA GLN A 178 5.15 -6.97 24.94
C GLN A 178 3.87 -7.52 24.32
N TYR A 179 2.81 -7.63 25.13
CA TYR A 179 1.44 -7.80 24.65
C TYR A 179 0.88 -6.44 24.23
N LEU A 180 0.42 -6.35 22.98
CA LEU A 180 -0.14 -5.14 22.41
C LEU A 180 -1.65 -5.33 22.13
N PRO A 181 -2.55 -4.81 22.98
CA PRO A 181 -3.99 -4.92 22.78
C PRO A 181 -4.45 -4.00 21.63
N MET A 182 -5.60 -4.31 21.04
CA MET A 182 -6.27 -3.39 20.11
C MET A 182 -6.52 -2.05 20.77
N GLY A 183 -6.33 -0.95 19.99
CA GLY A 183 -6.48 0.42 20.50
C GLY A 183 -5.28 0.95 21.26
N SER A 184 -4.21 0.17 21.42
CA SER A 184 -2.95 0.65 22.03
C SER A 184 -2.23 1.62 21.09
N THR A 185 -1.78 2.74 21.65
CA THR A 185 -0.92 3.74 20.98
C THR A 185 0.55 3.66 21.42
N LEU A 186 0.91 2.63 22.18
CA LEU A 186 2.23 2.47 22.80
C LEU A 186 3.41 2.55 21.82
N CYS A 187 3.19 2.08 20.58
CA CYS A 187 4.26 1.91 19.59
C CYS A 187 4.11 2.87 18.40
N ILE A 188 3.55 4.04 18.60
CA ILE A 188 3.45 5.09 17.57
C ILE A 188 4.72 5.96 17.57
N SER A 189 5.18 6.33 16.38
CA SER A 189 6.30 7.25 16.15
C SER A 189 7.59 6.85 16.86
N ASN A 190 7.94 5.57 16.82
CA ASN A 190 9.25 5.11 17.24
C ASN A 190 10.30 5.46 16.19
N GLU A 191 11.56 5.53 16.57
CA GLU A 191 12.67 5.89 15.69
C GLU A 191 13.77 4.84 15.80
N LEU A 192 14.50 4.61 14.70
CA LEU A 192 15.71 3.79 14.74
C LEU A 192 16.86 4.58 15.35
N VAL A 193 17.63 3.94 16.25
CA VAL A 193 18.83 4.55 16.86
C VAL A 193 20.05 4.41 15.92
N ASN A 194 20.05 3.33 15.13
CA ASN A 194 21.13 3.01 14.19
C ASN A 194 20.54 2.85 12.77
N LYS A 195 21.41 2.43 11.84
CA LYS A 195 21.01 2.16 10.45
C LYS A 195 19.91 1.10 10.34
N ASN A 196 19.94 0.10 11.22
CA ASN A 196 18.99 -1.02 11.19
C ASN A 196 18.47 -1.31 12.61
N GLY A 197 17.25 -1.79 12.68
CA GLY A 197 16.64 -2.35 13.88
C GLY A 197 15.92 -3.67 13.53
N THR A 198 15.50 -4.38 14.56
CA THR A 198 14.78 -5.64 14.39
C THR A 198 13.50 -5.58 15.20
N TYR A 199 12.41 -6.06 14.61
CA TYR A 199 11.17 -6.31 15.33
C TYR A 199 10.70 -7.75 15.13
N SER A 200 10.12 -8.33 16.18
CA SER A 200 9.58 -9.68 16.14
C SER A 200 8.34 -9.81 17.01
N PHE A 201 7.46 -10.73 16.66
CA PHE A 201 6.26 -11.04 17.44
C PHE A 201 5.82 -12.49 17.16
N SER A 202 5.03 -13.08 18.07
CA SER A 202 4.68 -14.51 18.05
C SER A 202 3.24 -14.80 17.70
N GLY A 203 2.34 -13.80 17.68
CA GLY A 203 0.92 -14.01 17.36
C GLY A 203 0.18 -12.72 17.05
N GLY A 204 -0.90 -12.84 16.29
CA GLY A 204 -1.68 -11.73 15.77
C GLY A 204 -1.19 -11.25 14.40
N ILE A 205 -1.74 -10.15 13.91
CA ILE A 205 -1.30 -9.44 12.70
C ILE A 205 -0.82 -8.06 13.11
N LEU A 206 0.35 -7.68 12.66
CA LEU A 206 0.97 -6.40 12.95
C LEU A 206 0.90 -5.49 11.73
N MET A 207 0.27 -4.32 11.88
CA MET A 207 0.37 -3.24 10.91
C MET A 207 1.65 -2.45 11.19
N PHE A 208 2.56 -2.47 10.23
CA PHE A 208 3.81 -1.73 10.28
C PHE A 208 3.70 -0.51 9.38
N ILE A 209 3.88 0.67 9.96
CA ILE A 209 3.80 1.95 9.25
C ILE A 209 5.14 2.67 9.41
N LYS A 210 5.68 3.13 8.29
CA LYS A 210 6.78 4.11 8.25
C LYS A 210 6.18 5.44 7.81
N SER A 211 6.60 6.56 8.40
CA SER A 211 6.02 7.87 8.08
C SER A 211 6.97 9.03 8.35
N HIS A 212 6.60 10.20 7.83
CA HIS A 212 7.19 11.51 8.18
C HIS A 212 6.11 12.57 8.36
N ASP A 213 6.48 13.71 8.95
CA ASP A 213 5.61 14.89 9.14
C ASP A 213 5.36 15.65 7.83
#